data_77798ebdeaf9ef23aa84d71fc8db20a8
#
_entry.id   77798ebdeaf9ef23aa84d71fc8db20a8
#
_cell.length_a   1.000
_cell.length_b   1.000
_cell.length_c   1.000
_cell.angle_alpha   90.00
_cell.angle_beta   90.00
_cell.angle_gamma   90.00
#
_symmetry.space_group_name_H-M   'P 1'
#
loop_
_entity.id
_entity.type
_entity.pdbx_description
1 polymer ?
#
loop_
_entity_poly.entity_id
_entity_poly.type
_entity_poly.pdbx_seq_one_letter_code
_entity_poly.pdbx_strand_id
1 'polypeptide(L)'
;MAMSKAFVLCLGAMTIIGGAAGAQDPAPAPGAKRFPQLAVERLTDQQRPVAQEILKVSSVGLAGPYNPLLRSPLLADRMVKLLDYLRFNTSLPRRLNEFAILIQARLWTSQVEWVAHYPLALKAGLAQSVADDLKEGRRPGAMQPDEAVVYDFCIELSTTHRVSDATFARAKAIMTEQQVVDLIAVSGTYVTIAMLLEAGQEPAPGGQTPLTLLPAR
;
A
#
# COMPACT_ATOMS: atom_id res chain seq x y z
N MET A 1 18.48 -73.08 40.33
CA MET A 1 18.03 -71.74 40.71
C MET A 1 17.95 -70.88 39.45
N ALA A 2 16.79 -70.74 38.86
CA ALA A 2 16.56 -69.95 37.67
C ALA A 2 15.44 -68.96 37.96
N MET A 3 15.78 -67.67 37.95
CA MET A 3 14.83 -66.58 38.14
C MET A 3 14.24 -66.18 36.78
N SER A 4 12.93 -66.46 36.64
CA SER A 4 12.15 -66.02 35.49
C SER A 4 11.89 -64.47 35.57
N LYS A 5 12.23 -63.71 34.58
CA LYS A 5 11.85 -62.31 34.44
C LYS A 5 10.57 -62.20 33.58
N ALA A 6 9.48 -61.83 34.24
CA ALA A 6 8.24 -61.51 33.55
C ALA A 6 8.35 -60.17 32.83
N PHE A 7 8.03 -60.16 31.54
CA PHE A 7 7.99 -58.98 30.70
C PHE A 7 6.54 -58.43 30.67
N VAL A 8 6.31 -57.27 31.29
CA VAL A 8 5.00 -56.65 31.29
C VAL A 8 4.91 -55.78 30.04
N LEU A 9 4.03 -56.14 29.11
CA LEU A 9 3.72 -55.40 27.90
C LEU A 9 2.67 -54.32 28.23
N CYS A 10 3.06 -53.06 28.35
CA CYS A 10 2.11 -51.95 28.43
C CYS A 10 1.63 -51.58 27.01
N LEU A 11 0.40 -51.96 26.67
CA LEU A 11 -0.30 -51.43 25.51
C LEU A 11 -0.72 -49.96 25.80
N GLY A 12 0.00 -49.00 25.24
CA GLY A 12 -0.41 -47.62 25.24
C GLY A 12 -1.49 -47.38 24.18
N ALA A 13 -2.70 -47.07 24.62
CA ALA A 13 -3.77 -46.63 23.72
C ALA A 13 -3.42 -45.25 23.16
N MET A 14 -3.08 -45.20 21.86
CA MET A 14 -2.83 -43.95 21.12
C MET A 14 -4.17 -43.36 20.71
N THR A 15 -4.66 -42.39 21.48
CA THR A 15 -5.85 -41.59 21.12
C THR A 15 -5.48 -40.67 19.97
N ILE A 16 -5.95 -40.98 18.76
CA ILE A 16 -5.88 -40.08 17.62
C ILE A 16 -6.90 -38.96 17.86
N ILE A 17 -6.41 -37.77 18.25
CA ILE A 17 -7.20 -36.56 18.26
C ILE A 17 -7.35 -36.17 16.78
N GLY A 18 -8.47 -36.52 16.19
CA GLY A 18 -8.88 -36.05 14.86
C GLY A 18 -9.07 -34.55 14.90
N GLY A 19 -8.04 -33.80 14.49
CA GLY A 19 -8.18 -32.38 14.19
C GLY A 19 -9.20 -32.23 13.06
N ALA A 20 -10.32 -31.55 13.34
CA ALA A 20 -11.23 -31.10 12.29
C ALA A 20 -10.42 -30.26 11.28
N ALA A 21 -10.17 -30.82 10.10
CA ALA A 21 -9.68 -30.07 8.97
C ALA A 21 -10.74 -28.98 8.66
N GLY A 22 -10.47 -27.75 9.07
CA GLY A 22 -11.30 -26.61 8.66
C GLY A 22 -11.36 -26.63 7.14
N ALA A 23 -12.58 -26.68 6.61
CA ALA A 23 -12.81 -26.55 5.18
C ALA A 23 -12.16 -25.22 4.74
N GLN A 24 -11.08 -25.32 3.97
CA GLN A 24 -10.49 -24.17 3.33
C GLN A 24 -11.50 -23.67 2.29
N ASP A 25 -11.87 -22.39 2.41
CA ASP A 25 -12.69 -21.77 1.37
C ASP A 25 -12.02 -21.98 0.01
N PRO A 26 -12.78 -22.27 -1.05
CA PRO A 26 -12.23 -22.45 -2.39
C PRO A 26 -11.44 -21.20 -2.79
N ALA A 27 -10.31 -21.40 -3.46
CA ALA A 27 -9.50 -20.31 -3.97
C ALA A 27 -10.38 -19.38 -4.83
N PRO A 28 -10.29 -18.05 -4.65
CA PRO A 28 -11.08 -17.11 -5.44
C PRO A 28 -10.76 -17.28 -6.93
N ALA A 29 -11.76 -17.01 -7.79
CA ALA A 29 -11.57 -17.01 -9.23
C ALA A 29 -10.45 -16.05 -9.64
N PRO A 30 -9.69 -16.30 -10.72
CA PRO A 30 -8.66 -15.41 -11.20
C PRO A 30 -9.19 -13.98 -11.37
N GLY A 31 -8.51 -13.00 -10.79
CA GLY A 31 -8.92 -11.59 -10.80
C GLY A 31 -10.00 -11.21 -9.78
N ALA A 32 -10.52 -12.16 -8.99
CA ALA A 32 -11.46 -11.87 -7.93
C ALA A 32 -10.75 -11.23 -6.73
N LYS A 33 -11.44 -10.27 -6.10
CA LYS A 33 -11.00 -9.62 -4.86
C LYS A 33 -10.71 -10.65 -3.77
N ARG A 34 -9.46 -10.70 -3.30
CA ARG A 34 -9.01 -11.69 -2.30
C ARG A 34 -9.50 -11.38 -0.88
N PHE A 35 -9.78 -10.12 -0.60
CA PHE A 35 -10.37 -9.67 0.65
C PHE A 35 -11.82 -9.23 0.40
N PRO A 36 -12.84 -10.10 0.64
CA PRO A 36 -14.25 -9.73 0.50
C PRO A 36 -14.56 -8.46 1.28
N GLN A 37 -15.45 -7.61 0.74
CA GLN A 37 -15.80 -6.36 1.41
C GLN A 37 -16.38 -6.65 2.80
N LEU A 38 -15.81 -6.01 3.82
CA LEU A 38 -16.34 -6.07 5.18
C LEU A 38 -17.64 -5.27 5.25
N ALA A 39 -18.71 -5.95 5.65
CA ALA A 39 -19.96 -5.31 5.97
C ALA A 39 -19.85 -4.60 7.34
N VAL A 40 -20.32 -3.37 7.43
CA VAL A 40 -20.22 -2.55 8.65
C VAL A 40 -20.87 -3.25 9.84
N GLU A 41 -21.96 -3.98 9.61
CA GLU A 41 -22.72 -4.71 10.62
C GLU A 41 -21.97 -5.93 11.17
N ARG A 42 -20.99 -6.43 10.43
CA ARG A 42 -20.18 -7.61 10.78
C ARG A 42 -18.80 -7.25 11.33
N LEU A 43 -18.50 -5.96 11.50
CA LEU A 43 -17.23 -5.54 12.09
C LEU A 43 -17.13 -6.01 13.55
N THR A 44 -15.96 -6.52 13.92
CA THR A 44 -15.64 -6.88 15.30
C THR A 44 -15.55 -5.63 16.18
N ASP A 45 -15.56 -5.81 17.51
CA ASP A 45 -15.42 -4.69 18.46
C ASP A 45 -14.08 -3.97 18.32
N GLN A 46 -13.03 -4.66 17.87
CA GLN A 46 -11.73 -4.04 17.57
C GLN A 46 -11.72 -3.25 16.26
N GLN A 47 -12.50 -3.67 15.26
CA GLN A 47 -12.57 -3.02 13.95
C GLN A 47 -13.44 -1.77 13.97
N ARG A 48 -14.53 -1.78 14.73
CA ARG A 48 -15.53 -0.70 14.75
C ARG A 48 -14.94 0.70 15.00
N PRO A 49 -14.14 0.93 16.05
CA PRO A 49 -13.60 2.28 16.29
C PRO A 49 -12.68 2.73 15.17
N VAL A 50 -11.87 1.84 14.60
CA VAL A 50 -10.98 2.17 13.48
C VAL A 50 -11.76 2.49 12.21
N ALA A 51 -12.82 1.71 11.93
CA ALA A 51 -13.71 1.97 10.80
C ALA A 51 -14.38 3.35 10.91
N GLN A 52 -14.76 3.79 12.11
CA GLN A 52 -15.32 5.12 12.34
C GLN A 52 -14.30 6.23 12.03
N GLU A 53 -13.02 6.06 12.40
CA GLU A 53 -11.98 7.02 12.05
C GLU A 53 -11.74 7.06 10.54
N ILE A 54 -11.69 5.89 9.87
CA ILE A 54 -11.59 5.81 8.40
C ILE A 54 -12.72 6.59 7.73
N LEU A 55 -13.96 6.42 8.17
CA LEU A 55 -15.13 7.06 7.57
C LEU A 55 -15.12 8.60 7.69
N LYS A 56 -14.37 9.17 8.62
CA LYS A 56 -14.19 10.64 8.74
C LYS A 56 -13.30 11.21 7.64
N VAL A 57 -12.34 10.44 7.12
CA VAL A 57 -11.29 10.91 6.21
C VAL A 57 -11.34 10.28 4.82
N SER A 58 -12.08 9.18 4.67
CA SER A 58 -12.15 8.43 3.42
C SER A 58 -13.29 8.92 2.52
N SER A 59 -12.98 9.22 1.27
CA SER A 59 -13.97 9.50 0.21
C SER A 59 -14.60 8.24 -0.40
N VAL A 60 -14.03 7.06 -0.08
CA VAL A 60 -14.47 5.75 -0.63
C VAL A 60 -15.05 4.83 0.46
N GLY A 61 -15.34 5.36 1.63
CA GLY A 61 -15.81 4.59 2.77
C GLY A 61 -14.76 3.58 3.24
N LEU A 62 -15.17 2.34 3.47
CA LEU A 62 -14.27 1.24 3.88
C LEU A 62 -13.72 0.44 2.69
N ALA A 63 -13.83 0.95 1.45
CA ALA A 63 -13.28 0.30 0.26
C ALA A 63 -11.80 0.65 0.02
N GLY A 64 -11.23 0.15 -1.08
CA GLY A 64 -9.83 0.35 -1.41
C GLY A 64 -8.89 -0.22 -0.35
N PRO A 65 -7.83 0.50 0.05
CA PRO A 65 -6.84 -0.03 1.00
C PRO A 65 -7.40 -0.25 2.41
N TYR A 66 -8.50 0.42 2.77
CA TYR A 66 -9.08 0.31 4.11
C TYR A 66 -9.71 -1.05 4.37
N ASN A 67 -10.28 -1.69 3.34
CA ASN A 67 -10.87 -3.01 3.49
C ASN A 67 -9.85 -4.09 3.91
N PRO A 68 -8.70 -4.29 3.24
CA PRO A 68 -7.67 -5.19 3.73
C PRO A 68 -7.05 -4.74 5.06
N LEU A 69 -6.80 -3.44 5.27
CA LEU A 69 -6.22 -2.91 6.51
C LEU A 69 -7.07 -3.24 7.75
N LEU A 70 -8.39 -3.18 7.67
CA LEU A 70 -9.28 -3.46 8.79
C LEU A 70 -9.18 -4.90 9.32
N ARG A 71 -8.54 -5.83 8.59
CA ARG A 71 -8.25 -7.19 9.07
C ARG A 71 -7.13 -7.23 10.10
N SER A 72 -6.37 -6.14 10.22
CA SER A 72 -5.40 -5.90 11.27
C SER A 72 -5.73 -4.57 11.97
N PRO A 73 -6.71 -4.55 12.90
CA PRO A 73 -7.26 -3.30 13.43
C PRO A 73 -6.22 -2.39 14.07
N LEU A 74 -5.25 -2.94 14.80
CA LEU A 74 -4.18 -2.16 15.42
C LEU A 74 -3.26 -1.52 14.38
N LEU A 75 -2.91 -2.24 13.30
CA LEU A 75 -2.16 -1.70 12.18
C LEU A 75 -2.99 -0.63 11.46
N ALA A 76 -4.26 -0.91 11.19
CA ALA A 76 -5.17 0.02 10.55
C ALA A 76 -5.27 1.36 11.30
N ASP A 77 -5.40 1.34 12.63
CA ASP A 77 -5.41 2.56 13.46
C ASP A 77 -4.13 3.41 13.25
N ARG A 78 -2.96 2.77 13.23
CA ARG A 78 -1.69 3.48 13.02
C ARG A 78 -1.55 4.01 11.58
N MET A 79 -1.92 3.18 10.61
CA MET A 79 -1.84 3.56 9.20
C MET A 79 -2.83 4.67 8.84
N VAL A 80 -4.03 4.68 9.37
CA VAL A 80 -5.01 5.76 9.13
C VAL A 80 -4.49 7.10 9.63
N LYS A 81 -3.89 7.14 10.83
CA LYS A 81 -3.27 8.36 11.38
C LYS A 81 -2.07 8.84 10.54
N LEU A 82 -1.25 7.89 10.08
CA LEU A 82 -0.14 8.19 9.18
C LEU A 82 -0.64 8.72 7.83
N LEU A 83 -1.65 8.07 7.24
CA LEU A 83 -2.25 8.52 5.98
C LEU A 83 -2.91 9.89 6.10
N ASP A 84 -3.57 10.20 7.22
CA ASP A 84 -4.11 11.52 7.49
C ASP A 84 -3.00 12.59 7.46
N TYR A 85 -1.90 12.35 8.17
CA TYR A 85 -0.74 13.23 8.14
C TYR A 85 -0.18 13.38 6.72
N LEU A 86 0.13 12.27 6.06
CA LEU A 86 0.80 12.27 4.75
C LEU A 86 -0.07 12.84 3.62
N ARG A 87 -1.38 12.78 3.74
CA ARG A 87 -2.29 13.33 2.71
C ARG A 87 -2.62 14.80 2.92
N PHE A 88 -2.67 15.28 4.16
CA PHE A 88 -3.25 16.59 4.46
C PHE A 88 -2.35 17.52 5.26
N ASN A 89 -1.33 16.98 5.94
CA ASN A 89 -0.58 17.70 6.97
C ASN A 89 0.94 17.64 6.78
N THR A 90 1.46 17.11 5.65
CA THR A 90 2.90 17.11 5.38
C THR A 90 3.44 18.51 5.19
N SER A 91 4.75 18.66 5.37
CA SER A 91 5.46 19.91 5.04
C SER A 91 5.68 20.10 3.53
N LEU A 92 5.38 19.08 2.71
CA LEU A 92 5.51 19.16 1.25
C LEU A 92 4.40 20.03 0.64
N PRO A 93 4.70 20.86 -0.37
CA PRO A 93 3.66 21.46 -1.22
C PRO A 93 2.75 20.37 -1.79
N ARG A 94 1.42 20.61 -1.77
CA ARG A 94 0.41 19.63 -2.20
C ARG A 94 0.71 19.02 -3.56
N ARG A 95 1.15 19.83 -4.53
CA ARG A 95 1.53 19.39 -5.87
C ARG A 95 2.65 18.34 -5.84
N LEU A 96 3.69 18.59 -5.06
CA LEU A 96 4.84 17.67 -4.95
C LEU A 96 4.47 16.39 -4.18
N ASN A 97 3.61 16.52 -3.17
CA ASN A 97 3.09 15.37 -2.42
C ASN A 97 2.28 14.43 -3.34
N GLU A 98 1.31 14.95 -4.08
CA GLU A 98 0.51 14.16 -5.02
C GLU A 98 1.38 13.59 -6.15
N PHE A 99 2.40 14.33 -6.62
CA PHE A 99 3.32 13.85 -7.64
C PHE A 99 4.15 12.67 -7.14
N ALA A 100 4.67 12.72 -5.92
CA ALA A 100 5.38 11.60 -5.30
C ALA A 100 4.48 10.35 -5.20
N ILE A 101 3.21 10.52 -4.84
CA ILE A 101 2.22 9.44 -4.82
C ILE A 101 2.02 8.83 -6.22
N LEU A 102 1.85 9.66 -7.24
CA LEU A 102 1.68 9.19 -8.63
C LEU A 102 2.92 8.44 -9.14
N ILE A 103 4.12 8.85 -8.74
CA ILE A 103 5.36 8.14 -9.08
C ILE A 103 5.33 6.72 -8.51
N GLN A 104 4.95 6.53 -7.25
CA GLN A 104 4.84 5.21 -6.65
C GLN A 104 3.71 4.40 -7.28
N ALA A 105 2.54 5.00 -7.48
CA ALA A 105 1.41 4.37 -8.17
C ALA A 105 1.82 3.85 -9.55
N ARG A 106 2.62 4.63 -10.31
CA ARG A 106 3.11 4.21 -11.62
C ARG A 106 4.09 3.08 -11.56
N LEU A 107 5.07 3.14 -10.64
CA LEU A 107 6.09 2.09 -10.47
C LEU A 107 5.45 0.75 -10.10
N TRP A 108 4.40 0.76 -9.29
CA TRP A 108 3.64 -0.41 -8.88
C TRP A 108 2.51 -0.78 -9.84
N THR A 109 2.24 0.04 -10.86
CA THR A 109 1.07 -0.09 -11.75
C THR A 109 -0.24 -0.15 -10.95
N SER A 110 -0.29 0.56 -9.81
CA SER A 110 -1.44 0.58 -8.90
C SER A 110 -2.57 1.40 -9.49
N GLN A 111 -3.55 0.72 -10.08
CA GLN A 111 -4.71 1.34 -10.73
C GLN A 111 -5.54 2.16 -9.74
N VAL A 112 -5.74 1.63 -8.54
CA VAL A 112 -6.54 2.29 -7.49
C VAL A 112 -5.93 3.62 -7.08
N GLU A 113 -4.61 3.63 -6.79
CA GLU A 113 -3.90 4.85 -6.40
C GLU A 113 -3.85 5.86 -7.54
N TRP A 114 -3.59 5.39 -8.76
CA TRP A 114 -3.58 6.28 -9.92
C TRP A 114 -4.92 6.99 -10.12
N VAL A 115 -6.01 6.21 -10.16
CA VAL A 115 -7.37 6.76 -10.35
C VAL A 115 -7.73 7.74 -9.23
N ALA A 116 -7.32 7.47 -7.99
CA ALA A 116 -7.61 8.32 -6.85
C ALA A 116 -6.78 9.62 -6.86
N HIS A 117 -5.50 9.55 -7.21
CA HIS A 117 -4.55 10.65 -7.02
C HIS A 117 -4.29 11.49 -8.27
N TYR A 118 -4.51 10.95 -9.47
CA TYR A 118 -4.36 11.71 -10.73
C TYR A 118 -5.17 13.02 -10.74
N PRO A 119 -6.48 13.02 -10.48
CA PRO A 119 -7.25 14.26 -10.46
C PRO A 119 -6.83 15.20 -9.32
N LEU A 120 -6.35 14.67 -8.20
CA LEU A 120 -5.86 15.47 -7.08
C LEU A 120 -4.54 16.17 -7.43
N ALA A 121 -3.63 15.50 -8.12
CA ALA A 121 -2.38 16.06 -8.59
C ALA A 121 -2.61 17.21 -9.58
N LEU A 122 -3.51 17.04 -10.58
CA LEU A 122 -3.89 18.10 -11.50
C LEU A 122 -4.52 19.29 -10.77
N LYS A 123 -5.43 19.03 -9.85
CA LYS A 123 -6.04 20.08 -9.01
C LYS A 123 -5.02 20.80 -8.14
N ALA A 124 -3.96 20.15 -7.73
CA ALA A 124 -2.85 20.73 -6.97
C ALA A 124 -1.86 21.51 -7.83
N GLY A 125 -2.04 21.54 -9.18
CA GLY A 125 -1.24 22.31 -10.11
C GLY A 125 -0.13 21.52 -10.83
N LEU A 126 -0.14 20.17 -10.74
CA LEU A 126 0.73 19.35 -11.61
C LEU A 126 0.25 19.50 -13.05
N ALA A 127 1.17 19.81 -13.98
CA ALA A 127 0.83 19.92 -15.39
C ALA A 127 0.36 18.56 -15.94
N GLN A 128 -0.72 18.57 -16.72
CA GLN A 128 -1.26 17.35 -17.31
C GLN A 128 -0.22 16.61 -18.14
N SER A 129 0.60 17.31 -18.93
CA SER A 129 1.68 16.70 -19.71
C SER A 129 2.70 15.95 -18.86
N VAL A 130 2.99 16.44 -17.64
CA VAL A 130 3.86 15.74 -16.68
C VAL A 130 3.21 14.44 -16.19
N ALA A 131 1.93 14.49 -15.84
CA ALA A 131 1.20 13.32 -15.41
C ALA A 131 1.01 12.28 -16.54
N ASP A 132 0.77 12.74 -17.78
CA ASP A 132 0.61 11.88 -18.96
C ASP A 132 1.92 11.19 -19.35
N ASP A 133 3.06 11.88 -19.32
CA ASP A 133 4.36 11.26 -19.53
C ASP A 133 4.65 10.19 -18.45
N LEU A 134 4.36 10.53 -17.18
CA LEU A 134 4.51 9.58 -16.08
C LEU A 134 3.61 8.35 -16.27
N LYS A 135 2.36 8.55 -16.70
CA LYS A 135 1.40 7.47 -17.00
C LYS A 135 1.97 6.47 -18.00
N GLU A 136 2.65 6.96 -19.03
CA GLU A 136 3.29 6.12 -20.04
C GLU A 136 4.62 5.51 -19.60
N GLY A 137 5.05 5.75 -18.36
CA GLY A 137 6.32 5.24 -17.82
C GLY A 137 7.55 5.99 -18.33
N ARG A 138 7.36 7.16 -18.96
CA ARG A 138 8.45 8.01 -19.41
C ARG A 138 8.86 9.00 -18.32
N ARG A 139 10.13 9.43 -18.35
CA ARG A 139 10.55 10.60 -17.59
C ARG A 139 9.82 11.83 -18.13
N PRO A 140 9.04 12.56 -17.32
CA PRO A 140 8.33 13.72 -17.81
C PRO A 140 9.28 14.82 -18.29
N GLY A 141 8.97 15.40 -19.48
CA GLY A 141 9.82 16.43 -20.10
C GLY A 141 9.56 17.84 -19.57
N ALA A 142 8.33 18.14 -19.18
CA ALA A 142 7.89 19.49 -18.82
C ALA A 142 7.82 19.75 -17.31
N MET A 143 8.61 19.02 -16.50
CA MET A 143 8.67 19.20 -15.06
C MET A 143 9.23 20.56 -14.66
N GLN A 144 8.64 21.17 -13.63
CA GLN A 144 9.25 22.29 -12.92
C GLN A 144 10.54 21.84 -12.21
N PRO A 145 11.46 22.74 -11.85
CA PRO A 145 12.73 22.36 -11.21
C PRO A 145 12.56 21.53 -9.93
N ASP A 146 11.56 21.85 -9.11
CA ASP A 146 11.27 21.11 -7.87
C ASP A 146 10.61 19.74 -8.16
N GLU A 147 9.77 19.64 -9.19
CA GLU A 147 9.22 18.35 -9.65
C GLU A 147 10.32 17.43 -10.16
N ALA A 148 11.31 17.95 -10.90
CA ALA A 148 12.43 17.16 -11.38
C ALA A 148 13.26 16.58 -10.22
N VAL A 149 13.46 17.34 -9.15
CA VAL A 149 14.14 16.86 -7.93
C VAL A 149 13.34 15.76 -7.24
N VAL A 150 12.02 15.94 -7.06
CA VAL A 150 11.13 14.92 -6.47
C VAL A 150 11.13 13.67 -7.32
N TYR A 151 10.99 13.80 -8.63
CA TYR A 151 10.99 12.67 -9.56
C TYR A 151 12.28 11.86 -9.44
N ASP A 152 13.44 12.51 -9.60
CA ASP A 152 14.74 11.84 -9.57
C ASP A 152 14.98 11.18 -8.22
N PHE A 153 14.63 11.84 -7.11
CA PHE A 153 14.75 11.30 -5.76
C PHE A 153 13.89 10.04 -5.59
N CYS A 154 12.60 10.11 -5.94
CA CYS A 154 11.68 8.98 -5.80
C CYS A 154 12.07 7.80 -6.70
N ILE A 155 12.43 8.06 -7.97
CA ILE A 155 12.84 7.01 -8.91
C ILE A 155 14.12 6.33 -8.44
N GLU A 156 15.13 7.11 -8.09
CA GLU A 156 16.42 6.57 -7.64
C GLU A 156 16.23 5.71 -6.38
N LEU A 157 15.53 6.24 -5.35
CA LEU A 157 15.25 5.51 -4.12
C LEU A 157 14.48 4.22 -4.37
N SER A 158 13.44 4.25 -5.22
CA SER A 158 12.56 3.10 -5.44
C SER A 158 13.16 2.04 -6.37
N THR A 159 14.10 2.41 -7.26
CA THR A 159 14.63 1.47 -8.25
C THR A 159 16.03 0.96 -7.93
N THR A 160 16.84 1.77 -7.22
CA THR A 160 18.21 1.40 -6.80
C THR A 160 18.32 1.12 -5.30
N HIS A 161 17.25 1.41 -4.54
CA HIS A 161 17.19 1.32 -3.07
C HIS A 161 18.20 2.23 -2.35
N ARG A 162 18.64 3.29 -3.02
CA ARG A 162 19.60 4.29 -2.54
C ARG A 162 19.25 5.64 -3.17
N VAL A 163 19.79 6.69 -2.60
CA VAL A 163 19.81 8.03 -3.19
C VAL A 163 21.26 8.45 -3.25
N SER A 164 21.76 8.84 -4.44
CA SER A 164 23.11 9.32 -4.61
C SER A 164 23.34 10.67 -3.90
N ASP A 165 24.57 10.95 -3.52
CA ASP A 165 24.95 12.23 -2.89
C ASP A 165 24.55 13.42 -3.77
N ALA A 166 24.66 13.28 -5.10
CA ALA A 166 24.28 14.32 -6.03
C ALA A 166 22.76 14.59 -6.01
N THR A 167 21.93 13.55 -6.02
CA THR A 167 20.47 13.69 -5.93
C THR A 167 20.06 14.22 -4.55
N PHE A 168 20.68 13.71 -3.47
CA PHE A 168 20.42 14.19 -2.12
C PHE A 168 20.80 15.67 -1.97
N ALA A 169 21.94 16.10 -2.50
CA ALA A 169 22.37 17.49 -2.45
C ALA A 169 21.38 18.42 -3.20
N ARG A 170 20.87 18.01 -4.35
CA ARG A 170 19.81 18.76 -5.07
C ARG A 170 18.53 18.87 -4.26
N ALA A 171 18.12 17.81 -3.59
CA ALA A 171 16.95 17.84 -2.70
C ALA A 171 17.18 18.82 -1.54
N LYS A 172 18.33 18.77 -0.86
CA LYS A 172 18.68 19.69 0.22
C LYS A 172 18.81 21.15 -0.20
N ALA A 173 19.08 21.43 -1.48
CA ALA A 173 19.15 22.79 -2.01
C ALA A 173 17.80 23.50 -2.06
N ILE A 174 16.69 22.75 -2.14
CA ILE A 174 15.34 23.30 -2.32
C ILE A 174 14.33 22.82 -1.27
N MET A 175 14.67 21.83 -0.45
CA MET A 175 13.81 21.25 0.59
C MET A 175 14.44 21.37 1.96
N THR A 176 13.61 21.58 2.97
CA THR A 176 14.00 21.42 4.37
C THR A 176 14.23 19.94 4.69
N GLU A 177 14.91 19.64 5.81
CA GLU A 177 15.09 18.26 6.27
C GLU A 177 13.76 17.56 6.52
N GLN A 178 12.79 18.28 7.09
CA GLN A 178 11.45 17.77 7.29
C GLN A 178 10.80 17.38 5.97
N GLN A 179 10.89 18.21 4.94
CA GLN A 179 10.33 17.90 3.61
C GLN A 179 10.98 16.67 2.97
N VAL A 180 12.29 16.49 3.14
CA VAL A 180 12.98 15.28 2.66
C VAL A 180 12.48 14.04 3.41
N VAL A 181 12.31 14.12 4.72
CA VAL A 181 11.77 13.00 5.53
C VAL A 181 10.32 12.71 5.16
N ASP A 182 9.48 13.73 4.98
CA ASP A 182 8.10 13.57 4.54
C ASP A 182 8.01 12.94 3.13
N LEU A 183 8.89 13.34 2.20
CA LEU A 183 8.97 12.73 0.87
C LEU A 183 9.28 11.23 0.92
N ILE A 184 10.23 10.83 1.78
CA ILE A 184 10.55 9.41 2.02
C ILE A 184 9.35 8.69 2.63
N ALA A 185 8.68 9.29 3.62
CA ALA A 185 7.53 8.71 4.29
C ALA A 185 6.33 8.55 3.34
N VAL A 186 6.03 9.56 2.52
CA VAL A 186 4.99 9.48 1.47
C VAL A 186 5.31 8.33 0.51
N SER A 187 6.54 8.30 -0.03
CA SER A 187 6.95 7.27 -0.99
C SER A 187 6.81 5.86 -0.40
N GLY A 188 7.37 5.61 0.79
CA GLY A 188 7.34 4.29 1.42
C GLY A 188 5.93 3.84 1.81
N THR A 189 5.11 4.78 2.32
CA THR A 189 3.73 4.46 2.71
C THR A 189 2.87 4.10 1.50
N TYR A 190 2.99 4.84 0.39
CA TYR A 190 2.23 4.53 -0.82
C TYR A 190 2.70 3.26 -1.52
N VAL A 191 3.98 2.87 -1.41
CA VAL A 191 4.43 1.51 -1.76
C VAL A 191 3.71 0.46 -0.91
N THR A 192 3.57 0.68 0.40
CA THR A 192 2.84 -0.25 1.28
C THR A 192 1.36 -0.35 0.90
N ILE A 193 0.73 0.78 0.55
CA ILE A 193 -0.67 0.81 0.08
C ILE A 193 -0.80 0.08 -1.27
N ALA A 194 0.11 0.32 -2.23
CA ALA A 194 0.14 -0.41 -3.49
C ALA A 194 0.24 -1.93 -3.25
N MET A 195 1.15 -2.37 -2.38
CA MET A 195 1.29 -3.80 -2.01
C MET A 195 -0.01 -4.40 -1.47
N LEU A 196 -0.72 -3.66 -0.60
CA LEU A 196 -2.01 -4.12 -0.05
C LEU A 196 -3.07 -4.23 -1.14
N LEU A 197 -3.15 -3.27 -2.04
CA LEU A 197 -4.11 -3.23 -3.12
C LEU A 197 -3.84 -4.34 -4.14
N GLU A 198 -2.61 -4.51 -4.58
CA GLU A 198 -2.21 -5.52 -5.55
C GLU A 198 -2.31 -6.95 -4.95
N ALA A 199 -1.81 -7.15 -3.72
CA ALA A 199 -1.94 -8.43 -3.05
C ALA A 199 -3.42 -8.80 -2.79
N GLY A 200 -4.27 -7.81 -2.49
CA GLY A 200 -5.69 -7.97 -2.28
C GLY A 200 -6.51 -8.11 -3.56
N GLN A 201 -5.93 -7.81 -4.73
CA GLN A 201 -6.64 -7.65 -6.00
C GLN A 201 -7.82 -6.68 -5.85
N GLU A 202 -7.57 -5.55 -5.19
CA GLU A 202 -8.57 -4.51 -4.99
C GLU A 202 -8.82 -3.78 -6.32
N PRO A 203 -10.03 -3.80 -6.87
CA PRO A 203 -10.31 -3.14 -8.14
C PRO A 203 -10.33 -1.62 -7.98
N ALA A 204 -9.87 -0.91 -9.01
CA ALA A 204 -10.06 0.54 -9.05
C ALA A 204 -11.56 0.89 -9.20
N PRO A 205 -11.99 2.07 -8.75
CA PRO A 205 -13.36 2.54 -8.88
C PRO A 205 -13.84 2.43 -10.34
N GLY A 206 -15.01 1.84 -10.54
CA GLY A 206 -15.58 1.62 -11.88
C GLY A 206 -14.81 0.64 -12.77
N GLY A 207 -13.89 -0.15 -12.21
CA GLY A 207 -13.08 -1.10 -12.97
C GLY A 207 -12.05 -0.43 -13.90
N GLN A 208 -11.70 0.82 -13.66
CA GLN A 208 -10.77 1.58 -14.50
C GLN A 208 -9.35 0.99 -14.43
N THR A 209 -8.71 0.85 -15.59
CA THR A 209 -7.33 0.36 -15.71
C THR A 209 -6.48 1.29 -16.60
N PRO A 210 -6.27 2.56 -16.17
CA PRO A 210 -5.59 3.55 -17.01
C PRO A 210 -4.09 3.28 -17.22
N LEU A 211 -3.47 2.44 -16.37
CA LEU A 211 -2.05 2.13 -16.46
C LEU A 211 -1.84 0.80 -17.19
N THR A 212 -0.91 0.77 -18.14
CA THR A 212 -0.37 -0.45 -18.73
C THR A 212 0.78 -0.99 -17.88
N LEU A 213 1.03 -2.29 -17.89
CA LEU A 213 2.19 -2.86 -17.22
C LEU A 213 3.49 -2.25 -17.77
N LEU A 214 4.40 -1.88 -16.89
CA LEU A 214 5.76 -1.52 -17.30
C LEU A 214 6.52 -2.77 -17.73
N PRO A 215 7.44 -2.67 -18.71
CA PRO A 215 8.36 -3.77 -19.01
C PRO A 215 9.09 -4.19 -17.74
N ALA A 216 9.36 -5.50 -17.62
CA ALA A 216 10.21 -6.02 -16.55
C ALA A 216 11.59 -5.34 -16.63
N ARG A 217 12.08 -4.84 -15.51
CA ARG A 217 13.40 -4.21 -15.38
C ARG A 217 14.44 -5.22 -14.96
#